data_11a0e9e8cd22317672959ecafce9922b
#
_entry.id   11a0e9e8cd22317672959ecafce9922b
#
_cell.length_a   1.000
_cell.length_b   1.000
_cell.length_c   1.000
_cell.angle_alpha   90.00
_cell.angle_beta   90.00
_cell.angle_gamma   90.00
#
_symmetry.space_group_name_H-M   'P 1'
#
loop_
_entity.id
_entity.type
_entity.pdbx_description
1 polymer ?
#
loop_
_entity_poly.entity_id
_entity_poly.type
_entity_poly.pdbx_seq_one_letter_code
_entity_poly.pdbx_strand_id
1 'polypeptide(L)'
;MRPLPAVTVLIADDDPDAREVLGELLALMLPGVRTVYAADGVDAVTVALDVCPWAVILDLGMPRMSGLDAAQRLQQRMGKDLPILIAASGDYKRLREGYGVFDYSLRKPIEVHRLARYLARAMVFPDGSDGQGAATPG
;
A
#
# COMPACT_ATOMS: atom_id res chain seq x y z
N MET A 1 17.72 10.30 -22.46
CA MET A 1 17.22 9.30 -21.51
C MET A 1 15.96 9.85 -20.84
N ARG A 2 14.90 9.08 -20.87
CA ARG A 2 13.67 9.49 -20.20
C ARG A 2 13.82 9.26 -18.70
N PRO A 3 13.44 10.24 -17.87
CA PRO A 3 13.33 9.96 -16.43
C PRO A 3 12.26 8.89 -16.20
N LEU A 4 12.47 8.04 -15.20
CA LEU A 4 11.45 7.08 -14.82
C LEU A 4 10.21 7.84 -14.34
N PRO A 5 9.01 7.37 -14.71
CA PRO A 5 7.81 8.01 -14.21
C PRO A 5 7.79 7.97 -12.69
N ALA A 6 7.31 9.03 -12.08
CA ALA A 6 7.17 9.09 -10.64
C ALA A 6 6.11 8.08 -10.21
N VAL A 7 6.47 7.23 -9.26
CA VAL A 7 5.54 6.25 -8.68
C VAL A 7 4.96 6.85 -7.41
N THR A 8 3.65 6.94 -7.33
CA THR A 8 2.97 7.51 -6.17
C THR A 8 2.47 6.39 -5.26
N VAL A 9 2.79 6.49 -3.98
CA VAL A 9 2.33 5.57 -2.95
C VAL A 9 1.50 6.37 -1.94
N LEU A 10 0.29 5.90 -1.67
CA LEU A 10 -0.56 6.48 -0.63
C LEU A 10 -0.34 5.72 0.67
N ILE A 11 -0.08 6.45 1.74
CA ILE A 11 0.07 5.89 3.08
C ILE A 11 -1.09 6.41 3.93
N ALA A 12 -1.96 5.50 4.35
CA ALA A 12 -3.11 5.83 5.19
C ALA A 12 -2.90 5.26 6.59
N ASP A 13 -2.78 6.15 7.55
CA ASP A 13 -2.59 5.82 8.96
C ASP A 13 -3.11 7.01 9.77
N ASP A 14 -3.83 6.76 10.85
CA ASP A 14 -4.36 7.82 11.69
C ASP A 14 -3.30 8.47 12.58
N ASP A 15 -2.13 7.88 12.69
CA ASP A 15 -0.99 8.46 13.41
C ASP A 15 -0.13 9.26 12.42
N PRO A 16 -0.12 10.62 12.53
CA PRO A 16 0.64 11.44 11.58
C PRO A 16 2.14 11.18 11.63
N ASP A 17 2.69 10.91 12.81
CA ASP A 17 4.12 10.63 12.93
C ASP A 17 4.48 9.32 12.25
N ALA A 18 3.67 8.29 12.42
CA ALA A 18 3.91 6.98 11.81
C ALA A 18 3.88 7.08 10.28
N ARG A 19 2.89 7.78 9.72
CA ARG A 19 2.80 7.86 8.26
C ARG A 19 3.92 8.71 7.66
N GLU A 20 4.33 9.80 8.33
CA GLU A 20 5.44 10.63 7.84
C GLU A 20 6.77 9.89 7.89
N VAL A 21 7.05 9.20 8.99
CA VAL A 21 8.29 8.43 9.13
C VAL A 21 8.35 7.34 8.06
N LEU A 22 7.25 6.63 7.84
CA LEU A 22 7.22 5.59 6.82
C LEU A 22 7.46 6.18 5.43
N GLY A 23 6.84 7.32 5.11
CA GLY A 23 7.04 7.99 3.84
C GLY A 23 8.48 8.43 3.62
N GLU A 24 9.11 8.99 4.64
CA GLU A 24 10.51 9.40 4.55
C GLU A 24 11.44 8.21 4.35
N LEU A 25 11.21 7.11 5.06
CA LEU A 25 12.02 5.91 4.90
C LEU A 25 11.83 5.28 3.52
N LEU A 26 10.63 5.26 3.00
CA LEU A 26 10.40 4.76 1.64
C LEU A 26 11.11 5.62 0.60
N ALA A 27 11.10 6.94 0.78
CA ALA A 27 11.79 7.84 -0.15
C ALA A 27 13.30 7.59 -0.18
N LEU A 28 13.87 7.24 0.98
CA LEU A 28 15.30 6.91 1.06
C LEU A 28 15.62 5.56 0.40
N MET A 29 14.73 4.59 0.54
CA MET A 29 14.97 3.23 0.05
C MET A 29 14.57 3.04 -1.41
N LEU A 30 13.62 3.80 -1.89
CA LEU A 30 13.10 3.73 -3.25
C LEU A 30 13.08 5.12 -3.87
N PRO A 31 14.24 5.60 -4.35
CA PRO A 31 14.30 6.92 -5.00
C PRO A 31 13.34 6.98 -6.18
N GLY A 32 12.63 8.08 -6.31
CA GLY A 32 11.59 8.25 -7.33
C GLY A 32 10.18 7.95 -6.85
N VAL A 33 10.02 7.41 -5.65
CA VAL A 33 8.70 7.23 -5.05
C VAL A 33 8.23 8.55 -4.46
N ARG A 34 7.01 8.95 -4.81
CA ARG A 34 6.31 10.07 -4.19
C ARG A 34 5.30 9.53 -3.21
N THR A 35 5.21 10.13 -2.04
CA THR A 35 4.23 9.70 -1.04
C THR A 35 3.13 10.75 -0.90
N VAL A 36 1.91 10.27 -0.79
CA VAL A 36 0.75 11.07 -0.38
C VAL A 36 0.13 10.40 0.84
N TYR A 37 -0.63 11.14 1.60
CA TYR A 37 -1.07 10.69 2.93
C TYR A 37 -2.57 10.81 3.10
N ALA A 38 -3.12 9.94 3.94
CA ALA A 38 -4.51 10.00 4.38
C ALA A 38 -4.57 9.68 5.87
N ALA A 39 -5.49 10.30 6.58
CA ALA A 39 -5.61 10.17 8.04
C ALA A 39 -6.64 9.12 8.46
N ASP A 40 -7.50 8.68 7.56
CA ASP A 40 -8.52 7.67 7.83
C ASP A 40 -8.97 7.00 6.53
N GLY A 41 -9.89 6.03 6.66
CA GLY A 41 -10.33 5.26 5.51
C GLY A 41 -11.12 6.06 4.49
N VAL A 42 -11.93 7.02 4.93
CA VAL A 42 -12.69 7.88 4.01
C VAL A 42 -11.75 8.74 3.21
N ASP A 43 -10.79 9.37 3.87
CA ASP A 43 -9.77 10.19 3.23
C ASP A 43 -8.92 9.36 2.27
N ALA A 44 -8.58 8.13 2.67
CA ALA A 44 -7.81 7.22 1.82
C ALA A 44 -8.52 6.94 0.49
N VAL A 45 -9.82 6.68 0.54
CA VAL A 45 -10.60 6.45 -0.68
C VAL A 45 -10.63 7.70 -1.56
N THR A 46 -10.87 8.85 -0.94
CA THR A 46 -10.92 10.13 -1.66
C THR A 46 -9.59 10.44 -2.35
N VAL A 47 -8.49 10.31 -1.63
CA VAL A 47 -7.16 10.59 -2.18
C VAL A 47 -6.82 9.58 -3.28
N ALA A 48 -7.09 8.29 -3.05
CA ALA A 48 -6.78 7.27 -4.05
C ALA A 48 -7.55 7.49 -5.35
N LEU A 49 -8.82 7.88 -5.28
CA LEU A 49 -9.61 8.16 -6.47
C LEU A 49 -9.11 9.40 -7.22
N ASP A 50 -8.57 10.37 -6.49
CA ASP A 50 -8.07 11.61 -7.06
C ASP A 50 -6.70 11.43 -7.74
N VAL A 51 -5.76 10.79 -7.05
CA VAL A 51 -4.37 10.73 -7.54
C VAL A 51 -4.04 9.43 -8.26
N CYS A 52 -4.89 8.43 -8.19
CA CYS A 52 -4.67 7.12 -8.80
C CYS A 52 -3.25 6.57 -8.46
N PRO A 53 -2.96 6.32 -7.19
CA PRO A 53 -1.63 5.88 -6.78
C PRO A 53 -1.33 4.49 -7.34
N TRP A 54 -0.06 4.18 -7.45
CA TRP A 54 0.40 2.85 -7.84
C TRP A 54 0.21 1.82 -6.73
N ALA A 55 0.37 2.25 -5.47
CA ALA A 55 0.18 1.39 -4.30
C ALA A 55 -0.46 2.16 -3.16
N VAL A 56 -1.22 1.46 -2.33
CA VAL A 56 -1.86 2.02 -1.14
C VAL A 56 -1.52 1.15 0.06
N ILE A 57 -0.96 1.77 1.09
CA ILE A 57 -0.70 1.11 2.37
C ILE A 57 -1.79 1.56 3.32
N LEU A 58 -2.59 0.62 3.80
CA LEU A 58 -3.77 0.90 4.62
C LEU A 58 -3.63 0.30 6.02
N ASP A 59 -3.58 1.17 7.02
CA ASP A 59 -3.75 0.75 8.40
C ASP A 59 -5.17 0.22 8.57
N LEU A 60 -5.33 -0.98 9.12
CA LEU A 60 -6.65 -1.59 9.28
C LEU A 60 -7.45 -1.00 10.43
N GLY A 61 -6.81 -0.30 11.36
CA GLY A 61 -7.45 0.22 12.57
C GLY A 61 -7.82 1.70 12.52
N MET A 62 -8.06 2.27 11.36
CA MET A 62 -8.35 3.70 11.24
C MET A 62 -9.78 4.05 11.63
N PRO A 63 -10.01 5.31 12.12
CA PRO A 63 -11.37 5.78 12.41
C PRO A 63 -12.16 6.05 11.13
N ARG A 64 -13.44 6.28 11.27
CA ARG A 64 -14.46 6.57 10.25
C ARG A 64 -14.68 5.43 9.26
N MET A 65 -13.63 4.88 8.70
CA MET A 65 -13.68 3.74 7.80
C MET A 65 -12.39 2.95 8.00
N SER A 66 -12.51 1.66 8.26
CA SER A 66 -11.34 0.80 8.45
C SER A 66 -10.55 0.63 7.14
N GLY A 67 -9.30 0.18 7.26
CA GLY A 67 -8.51 -0.11 6.08
C GLY A 67 -9.11 -1.20 5.21
N LEU A 68 -9.75 -2.21 5.82
CA LEU A 68 -10.43 -3.25 5.05
C LEU A 68 -11.60 -2.69 4.25
N ASP A 69 -12.45 -1.88 4.89
CA ASP A 69 -13.58 -1.27 4.20
C ASP A 69 -13.11 -0.34 3.09
N ALA A 70 -12.05 0.43 3.33
CA ALA A 70 -11.47 1.30 2.32
C ALA A 70 -10.97 0.49 1.12
N ALA A 71 -10.26 -0.61 1.36
CA ALA A 71 -9.76 -1.47 0.29
C ALA A 71 -10.90 -2.06 -0.55
N GLN A 72 -11.96 -2.52 0.10
CA GLN A 72 -13.13 -3.04 -0.59
C GLN A 72 -13.83 -1.97 -1.43
N ARG A 73 -13.89 -0.74 -0.92
CA ARG A 73 -14.46 0.38 -1.65
C ARG A 73 -13.62 0.70 -2.89
N LEU A 74 -12.29 0.66 -2.76
CA LEU A 74 -11.41 0.89 -3.90
C LEU A 74 -11.56 -0.21 -4.95
N GLN A 75 -11.71 -1.46 -4.55
CA GLN A 75 -11.96 -2.55 -5.47
C GLN A 75 -13.24 -2.31 -6.29
N GLN A 76 -14.30 -1.84 -5.64
CA GLN A 76 -15.56 -1.55 -6.30
C GLN A 76 -15.47 -0.36 -7.27
N ARG A 77 -14.69 0.66 -6.91
CA ARG A 77 -14.64 1.91 -7.64
C ARG A 77 -13.58 1.95 -8.73
N MET A 78 -12.48 1.27 -8.56
CA MET A 78 -11.33 1.40 -9.47
C MET A 78 -11.19 0.24 -10.45
N GLY A 79 -11.75 -0.92 -10.15
CA GLY A 79 -11.72 -2.04 -11.08
C GLY A 79 -10.31 -2.39 -11.54
N LYS A 80 -10.08 -2.35 -12.84
CA LYS A 80 -8.77 -2.69 -13.43
C LYS A 80 -7.67 -1.66 -13.10
N ASP A 81 -8.06 -0.48 -12.66
CA ASP A 81 -7.10 0.56 -12.27
C ASP A 81 -6.76 0.50 -10.78
N LEU A 82 -7.18 -0.57 -10.11
CA LEU A 82 -6.94 -0.77 -8.69
C LEU A 82 -5.44 -0.80 -8.40
N PRO A 83 -4.96 0.01 -7.44
CA PRO A 83 -3.56 -0.02 -7.03
C PRO A 83 -3.23 -1.32 -6.28
N ILE A 84 -1.93 -1.55 -6.06
CA ILE A 84 -1.49 -2.59 -5.15
C ILE A 84 -1.99 -2.21 -3.75
N LEU A 85 -2.66 -3.15 -3.09
CA LEU A 85 -3.21 -2.91 -1.76
C LEU A 85 -2.38 -3.65 -0.72
N ILE A 86 -1.88 -2.91 0.27
CA ILE A 86 -1.03 -3.44 1.33
C ILE A 86 -1.68 -3.12 2.66
N ALA A 87 -1.99 -4.16 3.44
CA ALA A 87 -2.57 -4.01 4.77
C ALA A 87 -1.47 -3.88 5.81
N ALA A 88 -1.70 -3.06 6.84
CA ALA A 88 -0.81 -2.94 7.98
C ALA A 88 -1.63 -2.94 9.26
N SER A 89 -1.26 -3.77 10.23
CA SER A 89 -1.94 -3.84 11.52
C SER A 89 -1.07 -4.51 12.57
N GLY A 90 -1.19 -4.05 13.81
CA GLY A 90 -0.64 -4.77 14.95
C GLY A 90 -1.49 -5.95 15.38
N ASP A 91 -2.72 -6.04 14.87
CA ASP A 91 -3.69 -7.07 15.23
C ASP A 91 -3.70 -8.15 14.15
N TYR A 92 -3.19 -9.32 14.50
CA TYR A 92 -3.11 -10.45 13.59
C TYR A 92 -4.48 -10.90 13.07
N LYS A 93 -5.51 -10.80 13.92
CA LYS A 93 -6.86 -11.15 13.51
C LYS A 93 -7.37 -10.26 12.40
N ARG A 94 -7.11 -8.96 12.50
CA ARG A 94 -7.49 -8.01 11.43
C ARG A 94 -6.76 -8.30 10.13
N LEU A 95 -5.48 -8.66 10.20
CA LEU A 95 -4.73 -9.03 9.01
C LEU A 95 -5.36 -10.26 8.32
N ARG A 96 -5.76 -11.27 9.10
CA ARG A 96 -6.40 -12.46 8.55
C ARG A 96 -7.74 -12.13 7.89
N GLU A 97 -8.51 -11.25 8.48
CA GLU A 97 -9.80 -10.82 7.90
C GLU A 97 -9.63 -10.16 6.55
N GLY A 98 -8.47 -9.56 6.28
CA GLY A 98 -8.15 -8.93 5.02
C GLY A 98 -7.57 -9.86 3.96
N TYR A 99 -7.30 -11.11 4.28
CA TYR A 99 -6.74 -12.05 3.31
C TYR A 99 -7.71 -12.21 2.12
N GLY A 100 -7.15 -12.14 0.92
CA GLY A 100 -7.95 -12.17 -0.30
C GLY A 100 -8.36 -10.80 -0.83
N VAL A 101 -8.24 -9.76 0.00
CA VAL A 101 -8.51 -8.38 -0.42
C VAL A 101 -7.20 -7.65 -0.70
N PHE A 102 -6.18 -7.87 0.13
CA PHE A 102 -4.89 -7.21 0.02
C PHE A 102 -3.88 -8.08 -0.71
N ASP A 103 -3.01 -7.44 -1.47
CA ASP A 103 -1.91 -8.13 -2.15
C ASP A 103 -0.81 -8.54 -1.17
N TYR A 104 -0.57 -7.72 -0.16
CA TYR A 104 0.40 -7.99 0.90
C TYR A 104 -0.16 -7.56 2.24
N SER A 105 0.31 -8.23 3.30
CA SER A 105 -0.07 -7.92 4.69
C SER A 105 1.18 -7.77 5.53
N LEU A 106 1.26 -6.68 6.26
CA LEU A 106 2.41 -6.35 7.10
C LEU A 106 1.96 -6.18 8.54
N ARG A 107 2.64 -6.85 9.45
CA ARG A 107 2.39 -6.68 10.88
C ARG A 107 3.17 -5.47 11.39
N LYS A 108 2.50 -4.64 12.20
CA LYS A 108 3.18 -3.53 12.88
C LYS A 108 3.98 -4.03 14.08
N PRO A 109 5.15 -3.46 14.36
CA PRO A 109 5.76 -2.33 13.64
C PRO A 109 6.23 -2.77 12.25
N ILE A 110 5.99 -1.92 11.24
CA ILE A 110 6.34 -2.25 9.87
C ILE A 110 7.86 -2.33 9.71
N GLU A 111 8.32 -3.47 9.20
CA GLU A 111 9.72 -3.62 8.82
C GLU A 111 9.85 -3.04 7.41
N VAL A 112 10.45 -1.85 7.35
CA VAL A 112 10.43 -1.04 6.13
C VAL A 112 11.20 -1.69 4.98
N HIS A 113 12.24 -2.50 5.28
CA HIS A 113 12.96 -3.23 4.24
C HIS A 113 12.06 -4.26 3.54
N ARG A 114 11.18 -4.91 4.30
CA ARG A 114 10.23 -5.87 3.73
C ARG A 114 9.24 -5.16 2.82
N LEU A 115 8.71 -4.04 3.27
CA LEU A 115 7.81 -3.24 2.45
C LEU A 115 8.50 -2.78 1.17
N ALA A 116 9.70 -2.26 1.28
CA ALA A 116 10.47 -1.81 0.11
C ALA A 116 10.71 -2.95 -0.89
N ARG A 117 10.98 -4.17 -0.40
CA ARG A 117 11.14 -5.33 -1.27
C ARG A 117 9.85 -5.68 -2.01
N TYR A 118 8.71 -5.64 -1.33
CA TYR A 118 7.42 -5.89 -1.99
C TYR A 118 7.17 -4.88 -3.10
N LEU A 119 7.40 -3.61 -2.82
CA LEU A 119 7.18 -2.56 -3.80
C LEU A 119 8.17 -2.65 -4.96
N ALA A 120 9.43 -2.89 -4.68
CA ALA A 120 10.45 -3.04 -5.73
C ALA A 120 10.14 -4.23 -6.65
N ARG A 121 9.71 -5.34 -6.07
CA ARG A 121 9.33 -6.52 -6.85
C ARG A 121 8.16 -6.23 -7.76
N ALA A 122 7.17 -5.53 -7.27
CA ALA A 122 6.00 -5.18 -8.07
C ALA A 122 6.35 -4.21 -9.20
N MET A 123 7.35 -3.35 -9.03
CA MET A 123 7.84 -2.49 -10.10
C MET A 123 8.50 -3.26 -11.23
N VAL A 124 9.21 -4.35 -10.89
CA VAL A 124 9.92 -5.17 -11.88
C VAL A 124 8.97 -6.17 -12.53
N PHE A 125 8.02 -6.71 -11.79
CA PHE A 125 7.09 -7.72 -12.25
C PHE A 125 5.64 -7.26 -12.04
N PRO A 126 5.19 -6.27 -12.84
CA PRO A 126 3.87 -5.67 -12.63
C PRO A 126 2.70 -6.61 -12.88
N ASP A 127 2.92 -7.75 -13.55
CA ASP A 127 1.90 -8.77 -13.78
C ASP A 127 1.81 -9.80 -12.65
N GLY A 128 2.59 -9.59 -11.57
CA GLY A 128 2.61 -10.51 -10.44
C GLY A 128 3.57 -11.67 -10.59
N SER A 129 4.28 -11.79 -11.71
CA SER A 129 5.29 -12.83 -11.85
C SER A 129 6.55 -12.45 -11.07
N ASP A 130 7.39 -13.43 -10.75
CA ASP A 130 8.67 -13.18 -10.09
C ASP A 130 9.86 -13.28 -11.06
N GLY A 131 9.57 -13.31 -12.36
CA GLY A 131 10.60 -13.45 -13.38
C GLY A 131 11.11 -14.86 -13.56
N GLN A 132 10.67 -15.79 -12.74
CA GLN A 132 11.12 -17.18 -12.78
C GLN A 132 10.02 -18.15 -13.19
N GLY A 133 8.83 -17.64 -13.43
CA GLY A 133 7.71 -18.42 -13.90
C GLY A 133 7.02 -19.24 -12.83
N ALA A 134 7.48 -19.20 -11.61
CA ALA A 134 6.85 -19.92 -10.50
C ALA A 134 6.53 -18.95 -9.39
N ALA A 135 5.28 -18.95 -8.96
CA ALA A 135 4.90 -18.17 -7.78
C ALA A 135 5.54 -18.82 -6.57
N THR A 136 6.33 -18.05 -5.83
CA THR A 136 6.83 -18.50 -4.55
C THR A 136 5.94 -17.92 -3.46
N PRO A 137 5.50 -18.75 -2.51
CA PRO A 137 4.80 -18.22 -1.35
C PRO A 137 5.77 -17.32 -0.60
N GLY A 138 5.40 -16.08 -0.52
CA GLY A 138 6.27 -15.06 0.06
C GLY A 138 5.96 -14.75 1.47
#